data_722b7e7049cc24457e0abb8e1022ac11
#
_entry.id   722b7e7049cc24457e0abb8e1022ac11
#
_cell.length_a   1.000
_cell.length_b   1.000
_cell.length_c   1.000
_cell.angle_alpha   90.00
_cell.angle_beta   90.00
_cell.angle_gamma   90.00
#
_symmetry.space_group_name_H-M   'P 1'
#
loop_
_entity.id
_entity.type
_entity.pdbx_description
1 polymer ?
#
loop_
_entity_poly.entity_id
_entity_poly.type
_entity_poly.pdbx_seq_one_letter_code
_entity_poly.pdbx_strand_id
1 'polypeptide(L)'
;MSDMKKNDPKFKQLGHADNKQLFEMIHRGASRRDVLKYFMASGATLAASSALFGSATEAIAATPKRGGKLIMAGDQHGPNDTLDPALYTSAVDYFRGRMFYGSLTRLTESLGWEPELAESIEANADATEWTFKIRQGVEFHDGKTLTADDVIYTMNRHLGADSISKAASLVAMVDRWEKVNDYEVKAVLNSPNADLPIALGTFHFKILQDGATDFSTAVGTGPYKVKEFSPGVRAVGERFENFWGEGGYLDELEHYGIGDSTSRLNAFLAGDIDAMVNLPPKAIGQVESADGKEVWSLQAGAYVNITPRLDMEQSANVHLWKAMQHLQDRQRLLKGVLKGQGSLGNDQPINAAYFDHCPDIPQRQLDPDQAKFHWEKSGIGSTPVPVVCAEVSPAAVEQCLFMQREGQKIGANFDVKKVTTDGYWGAVWLKEPICVASWNMRPTANIMMTLAFKGDAAWNETRWKNDKFDQLLVDVRGEVDPDARRQKYCDLQTMIHEENGMSLPVHRNYVDAAASHVKGRTSVPLNNFGGAEAPVTLWRDA
;
A
#
# COMPACT_ATOMS: atom_id res chain seq x y z
N MET A 1 20.97 -7.85 1.08
CA MET A 1 21.56 -7.69 -0.28
C MET A 1 20.84 -8.61 -1.24
N SER A 2 19.54 -8.36 -1.36
CA SER A 2 18.68 -9.11 -2.27
C SER A 2 18.77 -8.50 -3.66
N ASP A 3 18.94 -9.32 -4.63
CA ASP A 3 18.49 -9.25 -6.02
C ASP A 3 18.37 -7.89 -6.75
N MET A 4 19.24 -6.94 -6.45
CA MET A 4 19.43 -5.82 -7.38
C MET A 4 19.86 -6.37 -8.74
N LYS A 5 18.89 -6.53 -9.64
CA LYS A 5 19.07 -6.72 -11.09
C LYS A 5 19.62 -8.06 -11.57
N LYS A 6 19.04 -9.18 -11.15
CA LYS A 6 19.30 -10.48 -11.84
C LYS A 6 18.98 -10.48 -13.34
N ASN A 7 18.23 -9.50 -13.84
CA ASN A 7 17.79 -9.41 -15.24
C ASN A 7 18.43 -8.28 -16.06
N ASP A 8 19.37 -7.50 -15.53
CA ASP A 8 20.14 -6.57 -16.35
C ASP A 8 21.18 -7.36 -17.16
N PRO A 9 21.13 -7.33 -18.50
CA PRO A 9 22.11 -8.04 -19.34
C PRO A 9 23.56 -7.69 -19.02
N LYS A 10 23.82 -6.52 -18.42
CA LYS A 10 25.14 -6.07 -18.00
C LYS A 10 25.71 -6.81 -16.79
N PHE A 11 24.83 -7.43 -15.95
CA PHE A 11 25.23 -8.17 -14.75
C PHE A 11 25.30 -9.68 -14.95
N LYS A 12 24.86 -10.22 -16.08
CA LYS A 12 24.92 -11.66 -16.37
C LYS A 12 26.34 -12.23 -16.54
N GLN A 13 27.37 -11.39 -16.55
CA GLN A 13 28.75 -11.82 -16.80
C GLN A 13 29.62 -11.97 -15.54
N LEU A 14 29.13 -11.60 -14.35
CA LEU A 14 29.90 -11.70 -13.10
C LEU A 14 29.18 -12.61 -12.12
N GLY A 15 29.92 -13.56 -11.54
CA GLY A 15 29.39 -14.45 -10.52
C GLY A 15 29.10 -13.72 -9.20
N HIS A 16 28.26 -14.32 -8.35
CA HIS A 16 27.89 -13.77 -7.02
C HIS A 16 29.14 -13.50 -6.13
N ALA A 17 30.20 -14.29 -6.30
CA ALA A 17 31.49 -14.13 -5.62
C ALA A 17 32.21 -12.84 -6.04
N ASP A 18 32.16 -12.49 -7.31
CA ASP A 18 32.85 -11.31 -7.87
C ASP A 18 32.22 -10.00 -7.39
N ASN A 19 30.91 -9.97 -7.25
CA ASN A 19 30.20 -8.81 -6.72
C ASN A 19 30.54 -8.57 -5.23
N LYS A 20 30.60 -9.62 -4.41
CA LYS A 20 30.99 -9.51 -3.01
C LYS A 20 32.42 -8.97 -2.88
N GLN A 21 33.34 -9.45 -3.70
CA GLN A 21 34.72 -9.05 -3.68
C GLN A 21 34.93 -7.60 -4.15
N LEU A 22 34.13 -7.12 -5.10
CA LEU A 22 34.08 -5.72 -5.51
C LEU A 22 33.71 -4.80 -4.34
N PHE A 23 32.65 -5.11 -3.63
CA PHE A 23 32.22 -4.33 -2.45
C PHE A 23 33.27 -4.32 -1.36
N GLU A 24 33.90 -5.47 -1.07
CA GLU A 24 34.97 -5.56 -0.07
C GLU A 24 36.20 -4.73 -0.46
N MET A 25 36.61 -4.73 -1.73
CA MET A 25 37.72 -3.93 -2.22
C MET A 25 37.46 -2.43 -2.06
N ILE A 26 36.29 -1.95 -2.47
CA ILE A 26 35.92 -0.53 -2.37
C ILE A 26 35.80 -0.12 -0.90
N HIS A 27 35.22 -0.95 -0.07
CA HIS A 27 35.07 -0.69 1.38
C HIS A 27 36.42 -0.58 2.10
N ARG A 28 37.45 -1.28 1.60
CA ARG A 28 38.83 -1.19 2.09
C ARG A 28 39.64 -0.02 1.47
N GLY A 29 38.97 0.86 0.71
CA GLY A 29 39.59 2.04 0.12
C GLY A 29 40.39 1.78 -1.17
N ALA A 30 40.13 0.68 -1.88
CA ALA A 30 40.75 0.40 -3.16
C ALA A 30 40.45 1.50 -4.18
N SER A 31 41.48 1.95 -4.92
CA SER A 31 41.28 2.97 -5.94
C SER A 31 40.51 2.43 -7.14
N ARG A 32 39.84 3.33 -7.90
CA ARG A 32 39.21 2.98 -9.18
C ARG A 32 40.10 2.16 -10.09
N ARG A 33 41.39 2.47 -10.10
CA ARG A 33 42.40 1.79 -10.95
C ARG A 33 42.62 0.34 -10.51
N ASP A 34 42.59 0.06 -9.21
CA ASP A 34 42.83 -1.28 -8.67
C ASP A 34 41.61 -2.18 -8.93
N VAL A 35 40.41 -1.64 -8.76
CA VAL A 35 39.15 -2.33 -9.08
C VAL A 35 39.04 -2.62 -10.58
N LEU A 36 39.38 -1.65 -11.44
CA LEU A 36 39.40 -1.86 -12.88
C LEU A 36 40.42 -2.93 -13.31
N LYS A 37 41.61 -2.96 -12.70
CA LYS A 37 42.61 -3.99 -12.97
C LYS A 37 42.13 -5.38 -12.57
N TYR A 38 41.45 -5.50 -11.42
CA TYR A 38 40.90 -6.76 -10.95
C TYR A 38 39.87 -7.32 -11.94
N PHE A 39 38.91 -6.50 -12.38
CA PHE A 39 37.88 -6.94 -13.33
C PHE A 39 38.38 -7.18 -14.74
N MET A 40 39.38 -6.42 -15.19
CA MET A 40 40.02 -6.68 -16.48
C MET A 40 40.81 -8.01 -16.46
N ALA A 41 41.41 -8.35 -15.32
CA ALA A 41 42.09 -9.64 -15.14
C ALA A 41 41.10 -10.82 -15.12
N SER A 42 39.85 -10.58 -14.73
CA SER A 42 38.76 -11.58 -14.76
C SER A 42 37.97 -11.62 -16.07
N GLY A 43 38.40 -10.86 -17.10
CA GLY A 43 37.81 -10.87 -18.45
C GLY A 43 36.71 -9.85 -18.71
N ALA A 44 36.42 -8.93 -17.77
CA ALA A 44 35.46 -7.87 -17.98
C ALA A 44 36.00 -6.74 -18.87
N THR A 45 35.12 -6.11 -19.69
CA THR A 45 35.50 -4.95 -20.48
C THR A 45 35.69 -3.71 -19.61
N LEU A 46 36.50 -2.75 -20.05
CA LEU A 46 36.73 -1.49 -19.33
C LEU A 46 35.43 -0.71 -19.07
N ALA A 47 34.50 -0.73 -20.03
CA ALA A 47 33.19 -0.08 -19.88
C ALA A 47 32.31 -0.76 -18.83
N ALA A 48 32.26 -2.09 -18.83
CA ALA A 48 31.52 -2.87 -17.83
C ALA A 48 32.10 -2.68 -16.42
N SER A 49 33.40 -2.73 -16.27
CA SER A 49 34.11 -2.51 -15.01
C SER A 49 33.90 -1.09 -14.45
N SER A 50 33.87 -0.06 -15.33
CA SER A 50 33.59 1.33 -14.94
C SER A 50 32.14 1.55 -14.47
N ALA A 51 31.16 0.91 -15.13
CA ALA A 51 29.76 0.97 -14.73
C ALA A 51 29.53 0.27 -13.38
N LEU A 52 30.20 -0.87 -13.15
CA LEU A 52 30.14 -1.61 -11.88
C LEU A 52 30.79 -0.82 -10.74
N PHE A 53 31.92 -0.16 -10.99
CA PHE A 53 32.54 0.70 -9.99
C PHE A 53 31.65 1.89 -9.63
N GLY A 54 31.01 2.53 -10.62
CA GLY A 54 30.08 3.65 -10.40
C GLY A 54 28.90 3.23 -9.52
N SER A 55 28.23 2.12 -9.85
CA SER A 55 27.10 1.61 -9.05
C SER A 55 27.50 1.14 -7.65
N ALA A 56 28.70 0.58 -7.49
CA ALA A 56 29.20 0.16 -6.18
C ALA A 56 29.62 1.36 -5.30
N THR A 57 30.20 2.41 -5.90
CA THR A 57 30.51 3.66 -5.17
C THR A 57 29.24 4.42 -4.77
N GLU A 58 28.20 4.46 -5.60
CA GLU A 58 26.89 4.99 -5.22
C GLU A 58 26.26 4.22 -4.06
N ALA A 59 26.34 2.88 -4.07
CA ALA A 59 25.84 2.04 -2.99
C ALA A 59 26.60 2.24 -1.67
N ILE A 60 27.91 2.50 -1.71
CA ILE A 60 28.73 2.79 -0.51
C ILE A 60 28.50 4.22 -0.01
N ALA A 61 28.31 5.20 -0.90
CA ALA A 61 27.92 6.56 -0.54
C ALA A 61 26.53 6.62 0.10
N ALA A 62 25.70 5.60 -0.12
CA ALA A 62 24.37 5.44 0.46
C ALA A 62 24.37 4.64 1.77
N THR A 63 25.49 4.54 2.48
CA THR A 63 25.53 3.86 3.79
C THR A 63 24.70 4.66 4.80
N PRO A 64 23.69 4.05 5.45
CA PRO A 64 22.85 4.76 6.42
C PRO A 64 23.66 5.36 7.56
N LYS A 65 23.37 6.60 7.88
CA LYS A 65 23.95 7.32 9.02
C LYS A 65 22.98 7.31 10.18
N ARG A 66 23.47 7.14 11.39
CA ARG A 66 22.67 7.27 12.62
C ARG A 66 22.64 8.72 13.08
N GLY A 67 21.51 9.11 13.64
CA GLY A 67 21.31 10.42 14.27
C GLY A 67 20.39 11.34 13.50
N GLY A 68 20.10 12.47 14.12
CA GLY A 68 19.27 13.52 13.56
C GLY A 68 17.76 13.26 13.66
N LYS A 69 17.00 14.21 13.13
CA LYS A 69 15.55 14.22 13.15
C LYS A 69 15.01 14.39 11.74
N LEU A 70 13.89 13.74 11.44
CA LEU A 70 13.08 14.02 10.26
C LEU A 70 11.64 14.32 10.66
N ILE A 71 11.04 15.29 9.95
CA ILE A 71 9.64 15.67 10.08
C ILE A 71 8.93 15.33 8.77
N MET A 72 7.97 14.42 8.83
CA MET A 72 7.19 13.97 7.69
C MET A 72 5.73 14.39 7.83
N ALA A 73 5.05 14.68 6.72
CA ALA A 73 3.65 15.06 6.77
C ALA A 73 2.76 14.10 5.97
N GLY A 74 1.71 13.61 6.63
CA GLY A 74 0.60 12.86 6.04
C GLY A 74 -0.66 13.72 5.87
N ASP A 75 -1.62 13.21 5.11
CA ASP A 75 -2.85 13.93 4.73
C ASP A 75 -4.14 13.35 5.33
N GLN A 76 -4.10 12.14 5.88
CA GLN A 76 -5.30 11.41 6.33
C GLN A 76 -5.46 11.40 7.86
N HIS A 77 -4.97 12.42 8.54
CA HIS A 77 -5.13 12.57 9.97
C HIS A 77 -6.55 12.93 10.39
N GLY A 78 -6.95 12.43 11.55
CA GLY A 78 -8.26 12.74 12.11
C GLY A 78 -8.40 12.35 13.58
N PRO A 79 -9.50 12.72 14.23
CA PRO A 79 -9.73 12.44 15.65
C PRO A 79 -9.86 10.92 15.95
N ASN A 80 -10.06 10.10 14.90
CA ASN A 80 -10.13 8.65 15.00
C ASN A 80 -8.78 7.95 14.76
N ASP A 81 -7.69 8.71 14.65
CA ASP A 81 -6.35 8.13 14.57
C ASP A 81 -6.08 7.23 15.76
N THR A 82 -5.49 6.08 15.52
CA THR A 82 -5.31 5.05 16.55
C THR A 82 -3.92 4.42 16.49
N LEU A 83 -3.47 3.91 17.62
CA LEU A 83 -2.31 3.02 17.72
C LEU A 83 -2.70 1.54 17.85
N ASP A 84 -4.00 1.20 17.82
CA ASP A 84 -4.49 -0.18 17.74
C ASP A 84 -4.42 -0.70 16.30
N PRO A 85 -3.53 -1.67 15.99
CA PRO A 85 -3.37 -2.17 14.62
C PRO A 85 -4.63 -2.82 14.04
N ALA A 86 -5.47 -3.43 14.87
CA ALA A 86 -6.70 -4.05 14.41
C ALA A 86 -7.69 -3.04 13.80
N LEU A 87 -7.57 -1.76 14.17
CA LEU A 87 -8.47 -0.68 13.75
C LEU A 87 -7.91 0.20 12.64
N TYR A 88 -6.71 -0.04 12.15
CA TYR A 88 -6.08 0.78 11.12
C TYR A 88 -6.94 0.89 9.86
N THR A 89 -7.07 2.10 9.32
CA THR A 89 -7.84 2.37 8.09
C THR A 89 -7.13 3.31 7.13
N SER A 90 -6.09 4.02 7.58
CA SER A 90 -5.45 5.10 6.83
C SER A 90 -3.95 4.85 6.60
N ALA A 91 -3.38 5.53 5.59
CA ALA A 91 -1.95 5.53 5.32
C ALA A 91 -1.11 6.00 6.53
N VAL A 92 -1.67 6.91 7.31
CA VAL A 92 -1.06 7.46 8.52
C VAL A 92 -0.94 6.41 9.62
N ASP A 93 -2.01 5.61 9.82
CA ASP A 93 -1.98 4.51 10.78
C ASP A 93 -0.94 3.46 10.40
N TYR A 94 -0.84 3.12 9.11
CA TYR A 94 0.14 2.15 8.60
C TYR A 94 1.58 2.61 8.83
N PHE A 95 1.85 3.90 8.62
CA PHE A 95 3.15 4.50 8.88
C PHE A 95 3.51 4.43 10.37
N ARG A 96 2.58 4.83 11.26
CA ARG A 96 2.75 4.74 12.72
C ARG A 96 2.91 3.30 13.19
N GLY A 97 2.12 2.38 12.61
CA GLY A 97 2.26 0.95 12.87
C GLY A 97 3.68 0.45 12.61
N ARG A 98 4.34 0.98 11.57
CA ARG A 98 5.71 0.60 11.24
C ARG A 98 6.76 1.31 12.12
N MET A 99 6.44 2.49 12.66
CA MET A 99 7.30 3.15 13.65
C MET A 99 7.42 2.32 14.94
N PHE A 100 6.29 1.81 15.43
CA PHE A 100 6.18 1.31 16.80
C PHE A 100 6.11 -0.20 16.94
N TYR A 101 5.74 -0.92 15.89
CA TYR A 101 5.52 -2.37 15.94
C TYR A 101 6.27 -3.12 14.85
N GLY A 102 6.55 -4.41 15.09
CA GLY A 102 6.96 -5.39 14.09
C GLY A 102 5.81 -6.32 13.70
N SER A 103 6.02 -7.13 12.67
CA SER A 103 5.10 -8.18 12.20
C SER A 103 5.83 -9.52 12.12
N LEU A 104 5.14 -10.66 11.98
CA LEU A 104 5.80 -11.94 11.76
C LEU A 104 6.58 -11.96 10.44
N THR A 105 6.01 -11.31 9.42
CA THR A 105 6.59 -11.18 8.07
C THR A 105 6.59 -9.73 7.64
N ARG A 106 7.46 -9.37 6.70
CA ARG A 106 7.41 -8.09 5.99
C ARG A 106 7.28 -8.29 4.49
N LEU A 107 6.70 -7.31 3.81
CA LEU A 107 6.51 -7.33 2.37
C LEU A 107 7.72 -6.74 1.65
N THR A 108 8.07 -7.33 0.51
CA THR A 108 9.23 -6.92 -0.30
C THR A 108 8.81 -5.99 -1.44
N GLU A 109 9.79 -5.36 -2.11
CA GLU A 109 9.55 -4.52 -3.30
C GLU A 109 8.93 -5.29 -4.48
N SER A 110 9.14 -6.61 -4.53
CA SER A 110 8.55 -7.51 -5.52
C SER A 110 7.17 -8.03 -5.13
N LEU A 111 6.56 -7.50 -4.04
CA LEU A 111 5.29 -7.94 -3.47
C LEU A 111 5.29 -9.39 -2.94
N GLY A 112 6.46 -9.98 -2.76
CA GLY A 112 6.64 -11.19 -1.99
C GLY A 112 6.70 -10.88 -0.49
N TRP A 113 7.11 -11.86 0.28
CA TRP A 113 7.32 -11.73 1.73
C TRP A 113 8.69 -12.25 2.15
N GLU A 114 9.14 -11.82 3.30
CA GLU A 114 10.31 -12.37 3.99
C GLU A 114 10.06 -12.40 5.50
N PRO A 115 10.75 -13.29 6.24
CA PRO A 115 10.66 -13.34 7.69
C PRO A 115 11.06 -12.01 8.35
N GLU A 116 10.33 -11.63 9.43
CA GLU A 116 10.65 -10.45 10.24
C GLU A 116 10.79 -10.87 11.72
N LEU A 117 9.75 -10.80 12.55
CA LEU A 117 9.78 -11.34 13.92
C LEU A 117 9.75 -12.88 13.95
N ALA A 118 9.23 -13.52 12.92
CA ALA A 118 9.55 -14.91 12.66
C ALA A 118 10.97 -15.02 12.05
N GLU A 119 11.79 -15.95 12.50
CA GLU A 119 13.09 -16.25 11.88
C GLU A 119 12.99 -17.31 10.78
N SER A 120 11.99 -18.21 10.86
CA SER A 120 11.62 -19.14 9.80
C SER A 120 10.12 -19.41 9.79
N ILE A 121 9.60 -19.75 8.61
CA ILE A 121 8.18 -19.99 8.35
C ILE A 121 8.08 -21.18 7.40
N GLU A 122 7.34 -22.20 7.81
CA GLU A 122 7.20 -23.45 7.06
C GLU A 122 5.73 -23.85 6.96
N ALA A 123 5.30 -24.28 5.76
CA ALA A 123 3.97 -24.86 5.53
C ALA A 123 4.06 -26.38 5.48
N ASN A 124 2.97 -27.06 5.85
CA ASN A 124 2.78 -28.45 5.43
C ASN A 124 2.48 -28.55 3.91
N ALA A 125 2.42 -29.76 3.37
CA ALA A 125 2.37 -30.01 1.93
C ALA A 125 1.15 -29.38 1.21
N ASP A 126 0.03 -29.20 1.93
CA ASP A 126 -1.23 -28.67 1.40
C ASP A 126 -1.54 -27.24 1.89
N ALA A 127 -0.59 -26.59 2.54
CA ALA A 127 -0.72 -25.24 3.08
C ALA A 127 -1.95 -25.04 4.01
N THR A 128 -2.32 -26.08 4.75
CA THR A 128 -3.36 -26.05 5.79
C THR A 128 -2.80 -25.87 7.19
N GLU A 129 -1.49 -26.03 7.38
CA GLU A 129 -0.78 -25.72 8.61
C GLU A 129 0.48 -24.91 8.29
N TRP A 130 0.72 -23.88 9.11
CA TRP A 130 1.90 -23.03 9.02
C TRP A 130 2.59 -22.93 10.36
N THR A 131 3.88 -23.26 10.42
CA THR A 131 4.71 -23.15 11.62
C THR A 131 5.60 -21.92 11.52
N PHE A 132 5.60 -21.09 12.57
CA PHE A 132 6.39 -19.87 12.69
C PHE A 132 7.33 -20.01 13.87
N LYS A 133 8.64 -19.99 13.62
CA LYS A 133 9.65 -19.87 14.68
C LYS A 133 9.90 -18.41 14.97
N ILE A 134 9.67 -18.00 16.21
CA ILE A 134 9.80 -16.63 16.67
C ILE A 134 11.25 -16.33 16.99
N ARG A 135 11.74 -15.19 16.55
CA ARG A 135 13.07 -14.69 16.82
C ARG A 135 13.29 -14.52 18.31
N GLN A 136 14.37 -15.13 18.85
CA GLN A 136 14.69 -15.00 20.26
C GLN A 136 15.43 -13.70 20.57
N GLY A 137 15.28 -13.19 21.80
CA GLY A 137 15.96 -11.99 22.26
C GLY A 137 15.39 -10.67 21.75
N VAL A 138 14.24 -10.69 21.09
CA VAL A 138 13.50 -9.47 20.72
C VAL A 138 12.82 -8.90 21.96
N GLU A 139 13.05 -7.61 22.21
CA GLU A 139 12.44 -6.88 23.32
C GLU A 139 11.33 -5.96 22.82
N PHE A 140 10.26 -5.87 23.58
CA PHE A 140 9.31 -4.76 23.49
C PHE A 140 9.91 -3.47 24.06
N HIS A 141 9.29 -2.34 23.79
CA HIS A 141 9.76 -1.02 24.21
C HIS A 141 9.93 -0.85 25.73
N ASP A 142 9.24 -1.66 26.53
CA ASP A 142 9.29 -1.69 27.99
C ASP A 142 10.30 -2.72 28.54
N GLY A 143 10.99 -3.47 27.66
CA GLY A 143 11.98 -4.48 28.00
C GLY A 143 11.44 -5.89 28.21
N LYS A 144 10.13 -6.15 28.07
CA LYS A 144 9.58 -7.50 28.03
C LYS A 144 10.07 -8.24 26.79
N THR A 145 10.45 -9.50 26.92
CA THR A 145 10.85 -10.34 25.79
C THR A 145 9.62 -10.84 25.02
N LEU A 146 9.70 -10.79 23.69
CA LEU A 146 8.69 -11.36 22.78
C LEU A 146 8.63 -12.88 22.91
N THR A 147 7.42 -13.42 23.02
CA THR A 147 7.15 -14.87 23.11
C THR A 147 5.96 -15.28 22.22
N ALA A 148 5.70 -16.58 22.16
CA ALA A 148 4.56 -17.17 21.48
C ALA A 148 3.20 -16.65 21.99
N ASP A 149 3.10 -16.34 23.28
CA ASP A 149 1.86 -15.85 23.89
C ASP A 149 1.46 -14.48 23.29
N ASP A 150 2.44 -13.59 23.04
CA ASP A 150 2.22 -12.29 22.40
C ASP A 150 1.69 -12.44 20.96
N VAL A 151 2.25 -13.41 20.21
CA VAL A 151 1.78 -13.72 18.85
C VAL A 151 0.36 -14.27 18.87
N ILE A 152 0.07 -15.25 19.72
CA ILE A 152 -1.25 -15.86 19.83
C ILE A 152 -2.30 -14.83 20.27
N TYR A 153 -1.98 -14.02 21.29
CA TYR A 153 -2.85 -12.92 21.72
C TYR A 153 -3.18 -12.00 20.55
N THR A 154 -2.17 -11.54 19.83
CA THR A 154 -2.34 -10.64 18.69
C THR A 154 -3.23 -11.26 17.61
N MET A 155 -2.92 -12.47 17.19
CA MET A 155 -3.62 -13.12 16.09
C MET A 155 -5.07 -13.45 16.43
N ASN A 156 -5.36 -13.82 17.68
CA ASN A 156 -6.71 -14.09 18.13
C ASN A 156 -7.60 -12.84 18.11
N ARG A 157 -7.06 -11.62 18.20
CA ARG A 157 -7.84 -10.37 18.03
C ARG A 157 -8.43 -10.21 16.63
N HIS A 158 -7.89 -10.94 15.64
CA HIS A 158 -8.35 -10.90 14.24
C HIS A 158 -9.33 -12.04 13.90
N LEU A 159 -9.56 -12.99 14.82
CA LEU A 159 -10.40 -14.16 14.59
C LEU A 159 -11.78 -14.02 15.24
N GLY A 160 -12.72 -14.81 14.73
CA GLY A 160 -14.07 -14.90 15.28
C GLY A 160 -15.04 -13.80 14.85
N ALA A 161 -16.33 -14.04 15.08
CA ALA A 161 -17.41 -13.15 14.64
C ALA A 161 -17.44 -11.80 15.39
N ASP A 162 -16.89 -11.77 16.61
CA ASP A 162 -16.84 -10.57 17.45
C ASP A 162 -15.57 -9.74 17.24
N SER A 163 -14.72 -10.13 16.28
CA SER A 163 -13.49 -9.40 15.97
C SER A 163 -13.78 -7.99 15.46
N ILE A 164 -13.14 -7.00 16.08
CA ILE A 164 -13.20 -5.60 15.64
C ILE A 164 -12.22 -5.29 14.50
N SER A 165 -11.41 -6.28 14.12
CA SER A 165 -10.35 -6.10 13.11
C SER A 165 -10.91 -5.75 11.75
N LYS A 166 -10.35 -4.71 11.14
CA LYS A 166 -10.67 -4.30 9.76
C LYS A 166 -10.11 -5.26 8.72
N ALA A 167 -9.18 -6.13 9.11
CA ALA A 167 -8.54 -7.13 8.26
C ALA A 167 -8.92 -8.59 8.63
N ALA A 168 -9.95 -8.81 9.45
CA ALA A 168 -10.39 -10.15 9.87
C ALA A 168 -10.63 -11.09 8.68
N SER A 169 -11.17 -10.58 7.57
CA SER A 169 -11.43 -11.37 6.36
C SER A 169 -10.19 -11.96 5.71
N LEU A 170 -8.99 -11.38 5.93
CA LEU A 170 -7.73 -11.89 5.39
C LEU A 170 -7.24 -13.17 6.10
N VAL A 171 -7.68 -13.40 7.32
CA VAL A 171 -7.30 -14.56 8.13
C VAL A 171 -8.52 -15.39 8.54
N ALA A 172 -9.66 -15.18 7.90
CA ALA A 172 -10.91 -15.92 8.20
C ALA A 172 -10.80 -17.44 7.98
N MET A 173 -9.79 -17.89 7.19
CA MET A 173 -9.49 -19.31 7.02
C MET A 173 -8.67 -19.91 8.17
N VAL A 174 -8.10 -19.10 9.06
CA VAL A 174 -7.40 -19.61 10.24
C VAL A 174 -8.43 -20.04 11.27
N ASP A 175 -8.44 -21.32 11.60
CA ASP A 175 -9.29 -21.89 12.62
C ASP A 175 -8.79 -21.50 14.02
N ARG A 176 -7.48 -21.67 14.23
CA ARG A 176 -6.83 -21.37 15.51
C ARG A 176 -5.32 -21.22 15.39
N TRP A 177 -4.74 -20.60 16.41
CA TRP A 177 -3.31 -20.56 16.66
C TRP A 177 -2.96 -21.45 17.85
N GLU A 178 -1.92 -22.26 17.72
CA GLU A 178 -1.45 -23.19 18.72
C GLU A 178 -0.04 -22.80 19.19
N LYS A 179 0.17 -22.81 20.50
CA LYS A 179 1.53 -22.69 21.09
C LYS A 179 2.20 -24.03 21.02
N VAL A 180 3.30 -24.12 20.28
CA VAL A 180 4.17 -25.30 20.24
C VAL A 180 5.17 -25.25 21.40
N ASN A 181 5.82 -24.11 21.58
CA ASN A 181 6.69 -23.77 22.69
C ASN A 181 6.76 -22.23 22.83
N ASP A 182 7.62 -21.71 23.73
CA ASP A 182 7.71 -20.26 23.98
C ASP A 182 8.19 -19.44 22.77
N TYR A 183 8.78 -20.07 21.76
CA TYR A 183 9.29 -19.43 20.55
C TYR A 183 8.80 -20.09 19.26
N GLU A 184 7.69 -20.80 19.32
CA GLU A 184 7.11 -21.43 18.13
C GLU A 184 5.61 -21.50 18.23
N VAL A 185 4.93 -21.03 17.18
CA VAL A 185 3.47 -21.08 17.04
C VAL A 185 3.09 -21.75 15.73
N LYS A 186 1.90 -22.37 15.73
CA LYS A 186 1.31 -22.96 14.55
C LYS A 186 -0.04 -22.31 14.27
N ALA A 187 -0.26 -21.89 13.01
CA ALA A 187 -1.57 -21.57 12.49
C ALA A 187 -2.20 -22.81 11.85
N VAL A 188 -3.38 -23.20 12.28
CA VAL A 188 -4.17 -24.27 11.68
C VAL A 188 -5.32 -23.65 10.87
N LEU A 189 -5.43 -24.02 9.60
CA LEU A 189 -6.38 -23.47 8.66
C LEU A 189 -7.51 -24.48 8.35
N ASN A 190 -8.72 -23.97 8.14
CA ASN A 190 -9.87 -24.77 7.68
C ASN A 190 -9.91 -24.91 6.14
N SER A 191 -9.03 -24.25 5.41
CA SER A 191 -8.84 -24.39 3.97
C SER A 191 -7.40 -23.99 3.57
N PRO A 192 -6.84 -24.56 2.48
CA PRO A 192 -5.50 -24.25 2.02
C PRO A 192 -5.29 -22.75 1.75
N ASN A 193 -4.15 -22.20 2.16
CA ASN A 193 -3.76 -20.84 1.80
C ASN A 193 -2.23 -20.69 1.75
N ALA A 194 -1.67 -20.67 0.55
CA ALA A 194 -0.24 -20.45 0.32
C ALA A 194 0.19 -18.99 0.55
N ASP A 195 -0.75 -18.05 0.56
CA ASP A 195 -0.48 -16.61 0.70
C ASP A 195 -0.60 -16.10 2.15
N LEU A 196 -0.76 -16.99 3.15
CA LEU A 196 -0.88 -16.58 4.55
C LEU A 196 0.27 -15.68 5.02
N PRO A 197 1.56 -15.97 4.72
CA PRO A 197 2.65 -15.09 5.12
C PRO A 197 2.57 -13.70 4.48
N ILE A 198 2.06 -13.58 3.25
CA ILE A 198 1.81 -12.28 2.60
C ILE A 198 0.71 -11.51 3.35
N ALA A 199 -0.37 -12.19 3.71
CA ALA A 199 -1.46 -11.60 4.47
C ALA A 199 -0.98 -11.05 5.82
N LEU A 200 -0.16 -11.83 6.55
CA LEU A 200 0.42 -11.45 7.84
C LEU A 200 1.44 -10.31 7.75
N GLY A 201 2.04 -10.06 6.58
CA GLY A 201 2.90 -8.91 6.31
C GLY A 201 2.14 -7.60 6.07
N THR A 202 0.80 -7.63 6.03
CA THR A 202 0.00 -6.41 5.86
C THR A 202 -0.07 -5.58 7.15
N PHE A 203 -0.51 -4.34 7.03
CA PHE A 203 -0.36 -3.30 8.06
C PHE A 203 -1.06 -3.60 9.39
N HIS A 204 -2.06 -4.49 9.40
CA HIS A 204 -2.92 -4.76 10.57
C HIS A 204 -2.34 -5.82 11.52
N PHE A 205 -1.48 -6.71 11.03
CA PHE A 205 -0.97 -7.85 11.80
C PHE A 205 0.34 -7.51 12.54
N LYS A 206 0.29 -6.37 13.26
CA LYS A 206 1.39 -5.91 14.11
C LYS A 206 1.34 -6.61 15.46
N ILE A 207 2.48 -7.15 15.89
CA ILE A 207 2.55 -7.94 17.13
C ILE A 207 2.48 -7.03 18.36
N LEU A 208 1.53 -7.32 19.21
CA LEU A 208 1.25 -6.68 20.48
C LEU A 208 1.74 -7.55 21.64
N GLN A 209 1.95 -6.95 22.80
CA GLN A 209 2.11 -7.73 24.02
C GLN A 209 0.83 -8.46 24.40
N ASP A 210 0.94 -9.64 24.95
CA ASP A 210 -0.19 -10.37 25.55
C ASP A 210 -0.87 -9.51 26.62
N GLY A 211 -2.20 -9.38 26.48
CA GLY A 211 -3.05 -8.58 27.36
C GLY A 211 -3.07 -7.07 27.06
N ALA A 212 -2.46 -6.59 25.96
CA ALA A 212 -2.49 -5.17 25.59
C ALA A 212 -3.90 -4.67 25.28
N THR A 213 -4.40 -3.71 26.06
CA THR A 213 -5.74 -3.10 25.93
C THR A 213 -5.72 -1.58 25.88
N ASP A 214 -4.61 -0.95 26.28
CA ASP A 214 -4.41 0.50 26.20
C ASP A 214 -3.61 0.86 24.94
N PHE A 215 -4.24 1.60 24.05
CA PHE A 215 -3.67 2.10 22.81
C PHE A 215 -3.55 3.63 22.79
N SER A 216 -3.55 4.29 23.96
CA SER A 216 -3.15 5.68 24.11
C SER A 216 -1.65 5.86 23.88
N THR A 217 -0.89 4.79 24.04
CA THR A 217 0.49 4.63 23.66
C THR A 217 0.69 3.30 22.93
N ALA A 218 1.88 3.09 22.34
CA ALA A 218 2.24 1.84 21.69
C ALA A 218 3.47 1.23 22.36
N VAL A 219 3.31 0.06 22.94
CA VAL A 219 4.43 -0.76 23.43
C VAL A 219 4.62 -1.90 22.44
N GLY A 220 5.52 -1.71 21.48
CA GLY A 220 5.79 -2.66 20.40
C GLY A 220 7.25 -3.04 20.33
N THR A 221 7.64 -3.66 19.20
CA THR A 221 9.00 -4.12 18.89
C THR A 221 9.61 -3.34 17.73
N GLY A 222 9.01 -2.22 17.35
CA GLY A 222 9.45 -1.36 16.25
C GLY A 222 10.68 -0.52 16.59
N PRO A 223 11.24 0.19 15.58
CA PRO A 223 12.48 0.95 15.75
C PRO A 223 12.35 2.22 16.62
N TYR A 224 11.15 2.65 16.92
CA TYR A 224 10.90 3.85 17.73
C TYR A 224 9.93 3.57 18.87
N LYS A 225 10.15 4.21 20.02
CA LYS A 225 9.19 4.30 21.13
C LYS A 225 8.30 5.52 20.94
N VAL A 226 7.07 5.44 21.42
CA VAL A 226 6.18 6.61 21.43
C VAL A 226 6.70 7.65 22.43
N LYS A 227 7.08 8.81 21.92
CA LYS A 227 7.40 10.00 22.71
C LYS A 227 6.17 10.89 22.89
N GLU A 228 5.36 11.01 21.83
CA GLU A 228 4.09 11.74 21.84
C GLU A 228 3.14 11.14 20.81
N PHE A 229 1.86 11.05 21.16
CA PHE A 229 0.78 10.74 20.23
C PHE A 229 -0.41 11.66 20.51
N SER A 230 -0.76 12.47 19.53
CA SER A 230 -1.91 13.38 19.54
C SER A 230 -2.78 13.07 18.33
N PRO A 231 -3.89 12.32 18.46
CA PRO A 231 -4.77 11.98 17.36
C PRO A 231 -5.19 13.19 16.52
N GLY A 232 -5.14 13.06 15.21
CA GLY A 232 -5.44 14.16 14.28
C GLY A 232 -4.35 15.22 14.12
N VAL A 233 -3.28 15.18 14.90
CA VAL A 233 -2.23 16.20 14.93
C VAL A 233 -0.88 15.61 14.58
N ARG A 234 -0.32 14.77 15.44
CA ARG A 234 1.02 14.20 15.22
C ARG A 234 1.31 12.94 16.03
N ALA A 235 2.31 12.21 15.59
CA ALA A 235 3.01 11.21 16.37
C ALA A 235 4.52 11.50 16.36
N VAL A 236 5.18 11.34 17.49
CA VAL A 236 6.63 11.49 17.64
C VAL A 236 7.19 10.20 18.20
N GLY A 237 8.15 9.62 17.48
CA GLY A 237 8.92 8.47 17.91
C GLY A 237 10.35 8.86 18.26
N GLU A 238 10.83 8.39 19.40
CA GLU A 238 12.26 8.42 19.76
C GLU A 238 12.89 7.06 19.49
N ARG A 239 14.15 7.03 19.06
CA ARG A 239 14.83 5.77 18.72
C ARG A 239 14.82 4.78 19.88
N PHE A 240 14.49 3.53 19.56
CA PHE A 240 14.65 2.40 20.48
C PHE A 240 16.04 1.79 20.31
N GLU A 241 16.93 2.02 21.29
CA GLU A 241 18.32 1.60 21.18
C GLU A 241 18.49 0.07 21.14
N ASN A 242 17.56 -0.69 21.75
CA ASN A 242 17.54 -2.16 21.72
C ASN A 242 16.75 -2.73 20.54
N PHE A 243 16.50 -1.92 19.50
CA PHE A 243 15.84 -2.44 18.30
C PHE A 243 16.63 -3.60 17.70
N TRP A 244 16.00 -4.74 17.60
CA TRP A 244 16.60 -6.01 17.20
C TRP A 244 17.03 -6.10 15.74
N GLY A 245 16.47 -5.25 14.87
CA GLY A 245 16.66 -5.28 13.42
C GLY A 245 17.65 -4.23 12.91
N GLU A 246 17.86 -4.26 11.59
CA GLU A 246 18.54 -3.16 10.89
C GLU A 246 17.55 -2.04 10.61
N GLY A 247 17.93 -0.79 10.92
CA GLY A 247 17.08 0.38 10.71
C GLY A 247 16.95 1.27 11.94
N GLY A 248 15.91 2.13 11.96
CA GLY A 248 15.73 3.07 13.05
C GLY A 248 16.90 4.02 13.20
N TYR A 249 17.36 4.59 12.08
CA TYR A 249 18.60 5.36 12.04
C TYR A 249 18.50 6.74 12.68
N LEU A 250 17.30 7.32 12.75
CA LEU A 250 17.07 8.66 13.28
C LEU A 250 16.99 8.65 14.81
N ASP A 251 17.40 9.74 15.45
CA ASP A 251 17.18 9.92 16.89
C ASP A 251 15.69 10.18 17.18
N GLU A 252 15.03 10.91 16.26
CA GLU A 252 13.61 11.26 16.36
C GLU A 252 12.96 11.26 14.97
N LEU A 253 11.76 10.71 14.88
CA LEU A 253 10.92 10.75 13.70
C LEU A 253 9.56 11.33 14.08
N GLU A 254 9.20 12.47 13.47
CA GLU A 254 7.88 13.09 13.62
C GLU A 254 7.01 12.85 12.39
N HIS A 255 5.74 12.55 12.61
CA HIS A 255 4.74 12.43 11.57
C HIS A 255 3.55 13.34 11.86
N TYR A 256 3.46 14.42 11.10
CA TYR A 256 2.42 15.45 11.23
C TYR A 256 1.20 15.17 10.37
N GLY A 257 0.04 15.63 10.83
CA GLY A 257 -1.20 15.74 10.09
C GLY A 257 -1.37 17.09 9.41
N ILE A 258 -1.21 17.17 8.09
CA ILE A 258 -1.51 18.37 7.31
C ILE A 258 -2.44 17.97 6.17
N GLY A 259 -3.77 18.02 6.40
CA GLY A 259 -4.79 17.55 5.44
C GLY A 259 -4.84 18.40 4.17
N ASP A 260 -4.76 19.72 4.27
CA ASP A 260 -4.78 20.61 3.10
C ASP A 260 -3.51 20.48 2.27
N SER A 261 -3.66 20.12 1.00
CA SER A 261 -2.54 19.84 0.11
C SER A 261 -1.67 21.06 -0.20
N THR A 262 -2.26 22.26 -0.20
CA THR A 262 -1.53 23.51 -0.45
C THR A 262 -0.70 23.90 0.78
N SER A 263 -1.29 23.80 1.96
CA SER A 263 -0.59 24.05 3.23
C SER A 263 0.59 23.07 3.41
N ARG A 264 0.37 21.78 3.09
CA ARG A 264 1.40 20.73 3.17
C ARG A 264 2.55 21.01 2.18
N LEU A 265 2.23 21.41 0.94
CA LEU A 265 3.23 21.80 -0.06
C LEU A 265 4.03 23.03 0.39
N ASN A 266 3.35 24.05 0.91
CA ASN A 266 4.01 25.27 1.38
C ASN A 266 4.96 24.99 2.54
N ALA A 267 4.55 24.19 3.52
CA ALA A 267 5.41 23.74 4.62
C ALA A 267 6.65 22.97 4.13
N PHE A 268 6.46 22.10 3.11
CA PHE A 268 7.58 21.38 2.49
C PHE A 268 8.55 22.31 1.76
N LEU A 269 8.05 23.25 0.97
CA LEU A 269 8.89 24.19 0.23
C LEU A 269 9.63 25.16 1.16
N ALA A 270 8.99 25.58 2.26
CA ALA A 270 9.61 26.40 3.31
C ALA A 270 10.69 25.65 4.11
N GLY A 271 10.68 24.32 4.12
CA GLY A 271 11.59 23.49 4.89
C GLY A 271 11.12 23.24 6.34
N ASP A 272 9.84 23.51 6.64
CA ASP A 272 9.23 23.20 7.94
C ASP A 272 9.01 21.69 8.12
N ILE A 273 8.92 20.94 7.02
CA ILE A 273 8.87 19.48 6.95
C ILE A 273 9.88 18.95 5.93
N ASP A 274 10.44 17.79 6.21
CA ASP A 274 11.47 17.15 5.37
C ASP A 274 10.88 16.31 4.24
N ALA A 275 9.66 15.78 4.42
CA ALA A 275 8.98 15.02 3.39
C ALA A 275 7.45 15.11 3.51
N MET A 276 6.76 14.94 2.39
CA MET A 276 5.30 14.96 2.33
C MET A 276 4.74 13.85 1.43
N VAL A 277 3.61 13.28 1.81
CA VAL A 277 2.84 12.36 0.96
C VAL A 277 1.93 13.10 -0.02
N ASN A 278 1.52 12.39 -1.05
CA ASN A 278 0.51 12.82 -2.01
C ASN A 278 0.78 14.23 -2.56
N LEU A 279 1.98 14.42 -3.14
CA LEU A 279 2.31 15.65 -3.86
C LEU A 279 1.28 15.89 -4.96
N PRO A 280 0.60 17.05 -4.98
CA PRO A 280 -0.35 17.35 -6.05
C PRO A 280 0.32 17.30 -7.43
N PRO A 281 -0.24 16.60 -8.42
CA PRO A 281 0.41 16.46 -9.74
C PRO A 281 0.74 17.79 -10.41
N LYS A 282 -0.06 18.83 -10.16
CA LYS A 282 0.18 20.20 -10.65
C LYS A 282 1.42 20.87 -10.04
N ALA A 283 1.89 20.39 -8.88
CA ALA A 283 3.02 20.95 -8.15
C ALA A 283 4.36 20.22 -8.42
N ILE A 284 4.35 19.13 -9.19
CA ILE A 284 5.55 18.33 -9.50
C ILE A 284 6.66 19.23 -10.05
N GLY A 285 6.40 20.02 -11.11
CA GLY A 285 7.40 20.90 -11.71
C GLY A 285 7.90 21.99 -10.74
N GLN A 286 7.09 22.43 -9.79
CA GLN A 286 7.52 23.38 -8.76
C GLN A 286 8.54 22.75 -7.79
N VAL A 287 8.29 21.51 -7.37
CA VAL A 287 9.21 20.77 -6.49
C VAL A 287 10.50 20.43 -7.21
N GLU A 288 10.43 19.94 -8.47
CA GLU A 288 11.60 19.60 -9.28
C GLU A 288 12.50 20.82 -9.56
N SER A 289 11.92 22.03 -9.57
CA SER A 289 12.66 23.28 -9.78
C SER A 289 13.20 23.89 -8.47
N ALA A 290 12.85 23.36 -7.33
CA ALA A 290 13.27 23.87 -6.02
C ALA A 290 14.58 23.20 -5.59
N ASP A 291 15.58 24.02 -5.22
CA ASP A 291 16.88 23.52 -4.77
C ASP A 291 16.73 22.60 -3.55
N GLY A 292 17.42 21.46 -3.61
CA GLY A 292 17.44 20.50 -2.49
C GLY A 292 16.10 19.79 -2.25
N LYS A 293 15.20 19.72 -3.25
CA LYS A 293 13.94 18.99 -3.20
C LYS A 293 13.88 17.94 -4.30
N GLU A 294 13.24 16.80 -4.01
CA GLU A 294 13.11 15.66 -4.91
C GLU A 294 11.67 15.18 -4.96
N VAL A 295 11.22 14.74 -6.14
CA VAL A 295 9.93 14.06 -6.32
C VAL A 295 10.15 12.56 -6.27
N TRP A 296 9.40 11.87 -5.43
CA TRP A 296 9.39 10.41 -5.33
C TRP A 296 8.12 9.87 -5.98
N SER A 297 8.24 9.32 -7.18
CA SER A 297 7.13 8.66 -7.86
C SER A 297 7.35 7.16 -7.88
N LEU A 298 6.34 6.42 -7.44
CA LEU A 298 6.34 4.96 -7.40
C LEU A 298 5.11 4.43 -8.12
N GLN A 299 5.33 3.66 -9.20
CA GLN A 299 4.24 3.01 -9.92
C GLN A 299 3.53 2.02 -9.00
N ALA A 300 2.20 2.08 -8.97
CA ALA A 300 1.38 1.27 -8.07
C ALA A 300 0.01 0.92 -8.66
N GLY A 301 -0.70 0.04 -7.96
CA GLY A 301 -2.10 -0.28 -8.20
C GLY A 301 -3.08 0.51 -7.32
N ALA A 302 -2.65 1.64 -6.75
CA ALA A 302 -3.55 2.52 -6.03
C ALA A 302 -4.55 3.18 -6.98
N TYR A 303 -5.79 3.44 -6.53
CA TYR A 303 -6.82 3.99 -7.41
C TYR A 303 -7.79 4.92 -6.69
N VAL A 304 -8.56 5.64 -7.49
CA VAL A 304 -9.74 6.39 -7.04
C VAL A 304 -10.94 5.94 -7.85
N ASN A 305 -12.09 5.84 -7.21
CA ASN A 305 -13.31 5.34 -7.80
C ASN A 305 -14.52 6.15 -7.35
N ILE A 306 -15.60 6.10 -8.15
CA ILE A 306 -16.94 6.49 -7.72
C ILE A 306 -17.69 5.18 -7.45
N THR A 307 -18.23 5.05 -6.26
CA THR A 307 -18.86 3.82 -5.79
C THR A 307 -20.34 4.03 -5.49
N PRO A 308 -21.25 3.40 -6.26
CA PRO A 308 -22.66 3.33 -5.91
C PRO A 308 -22.90 2.22 -4.89
N ARG A 309 -23.77 2.43 -3.92
CA ARG A 309 -24.26 1.39 -3.03
C ARG A 309 -25.42 0.64 -3.69
N LEU A 310 -25.22 -0.65 -3.98
CA LEU A 310 -26.21 -1.48 -4.68
C LEU A 310 -27.31 -2.01 -3.76
N ASP A 311 -27.21 -1.79 -2.45
CA ASP A 311 -28.23 -2.08 -1.45
C ASP A 311 -29.15 -0.87 -1.15
N MET A 312 -28.96 0.24 -1.85
CA MET A 312 -29.80 1.45 -1.75
C MET A 312 -30.55 1.70 -3.05
N GLU A 313 -31.87 1.90 -2.98
CA GLU A 313 -32.74 2.10 -4.15
C GLU A 313 -32.25 3.22 -5.09
N GLN A 314 -31.71 4.31 -4.50
CA GLN A 314 -31.26 5.49 -5.25
C GLN A 314 -30.05 5.20 -6.15
N SER A 315 -29.26 4.16 -5.87
CA SER A 315 -28.00 3.86 -6.55
C SER A 315 -27.88 2.42 -7.08
N ALA A 316 -28.85 1.56 -6.78
CA ALA A 316 -28.85 0.15 -7.21
C ALA A 316 -29.14 -0.04 -8.71
N ASN A 317 -29.63 0.99 -9.41
CA ASN A 317 -30.02 0.88 -10.81
C ASN A 317 -28.83 0.59 -11.73
N VAL A 318 -28.83 -0.59 -12.36
CA VAL A 318 -27.77 -1.06 -13.25
C VAL A 318 -27.46 -0.10 -14.39
N HIS A 319 -28.48 0.54 -14.93
CA HIS A 319 -28.30 1.47 -16.03
C HIS A 319 -27.73 2.83 -15.57
N LEU A 320 -27.96 3.22 -14.32
CA LEU A 320 -27.33 4.41 -13.75
C LEU A 320 -25.80 4.24 -13.70
N TRP A 321 -25.31 3.19 -13.03
CA TRP A 321 -23.87 3.04 -12.88
C TRP A 321 -23.17 2.65 -14.21
N LYS A 322 -23.83 1.96 -15.15
CA LYS A 322 -23.29 1.78 -16.51
C LYS A 322 -23.16 3.11 -17.26
N ALA A 323 -24.13 4.02 -17.14
CA ALA A 323 -23.98 5.36 -17.68
C ALA A 323 -22.79 6.10 -17.06
N MET A 324 -22.62 6.04 -15.73
CA MET A 324 -21.49 6.65 -15.03
C MET A 324 -20.14 6.13 -15.54
N GLN A 325 -20.00 4.81 -15.75
CA GLN A 325 -18.79 4.17 -16.26
C GLN A 325 -18.44 4.64 -17.69
N HIS A 326 -19.43 4.80 -18.58
CA HIS A 326 -19.23 5.28 -19.95
C HIS A 326 -19.00 6.80 -20.06
N LEU A 327 -19.30 7.58 -19.01
CA LEU A 327 -19.03 9.01 -18.94
C LEU A 327 -17.63 9.37 -18.48
N GLN A 328 -16.81 8.40 -18.09
CA GLN A 328 -15.45 8.66 -17.58
C GLN A 328 -14.46 8.94 -18.72
N ASP A 329 -13.95 10.16 -18.77
CA ASP A 329 -12.83 10.54 -19.66
C ASP A 329 -11.49 10.15 -19.01
N ARG A 330 -11.17 8.88 -19.09
CA ARG A 330 -10.00 8.25 -18.47
C ARG A 330 -8.69 8.86 -18.95
N GLN A 331 -8.57 9.13 -20.25
CA GLN A 331 -7.38 9.73 -20.86
C GLN A 331 -7.15 11.16 -20.36
N ARG A 332 -8.22 11.94 -20.23
CA ARG A 332 -8.13 13.29 -19.72
C ARG A 332 -7.76 13.34 -18.24
N LEU A 333 -8.30 12.41 -17.44
CA LEU A 333 -7.91 12.27 -16.04
C LEU A 333 -6.41 11.92 -15.91
N LEU A 334 -5.95 10.91 -16.65
CA LEU A 334 -4.55 10.49 -16.59
C LEU A 334 -3.59 11.60 -17.05
N LYS A 335 -3.82 12.19 -18.24
CA LYS A 335 -2.89 13.16 -18.81
C LYS A 335 -3.08 14.57 -18.23
N GLY A 336 -4.34 15.00 -18.06
CA GLY A 336 -4.67 16.36 -17.64
C GLY A 336 -4.55 16.58 -16.14
N VAL A 337 -5.04 15.64 -15.34
CA VAL A 337 -5.08 15.74 -13.86
C VAL A 337 -3.85 15.10 -13.24
N LEU A 338 -3.63 13.82 -13.51
CA LEU A 338 -2.51 13.07 -12.91
C LEU A 338 -1.14 13.37 -13.57
N LYS A 339 -1.11 14.16 -14.66
CA LYS A 339 0.14 14.48 -15.39
C LYS A 339 0.95 13.23 -15.79
N GLY A 340 0.26 12.12 -16.11
CA GLY A 340 0.87 10.84 -16.44
C GLY A 340 1.30 9.99 -15.24
N GLN A 341 1.06 10.45 -14.01
CA GLN A 341 1.41 9.71 -12.79
C GLN A 341 0.37 8.64 -12.47
N GLY A 342 0.29 7.61 -13.31
CA GLY A 342 -0.66 6.52 -13.17
C GLY A 342 -0.86 5.71 -14.43
N SER A 343 -1.92 4.93 -14.48
CA SER A 343 -2.38 4.17 -15.64
C SER A 343 -3.90 4.25 -15.81
N LEU A 344 -4.40 3.88 -16.99
CA LEU A 344 -5.86 3.82 -17.20
C LEU A 344 -6.48 2.74 -16.31
N GLY A 345 -7.59 3.10 -15.69
CA GLY A 345 -8.45 2.15 -14.99
C GLY A 345 -9.47 1.54 -15.94
N ASN A 346 -10.02 0.40 -15.56
CA ASN A 346 -11.01 -0.34 -16.34
C ASN A 346 -12.13 -0.88 -15.45
N ASP A 347 -12.61 -0.05 -14.52
CA ASP A 347 -13.70 -0.35 -13.58
C ASP A 347 -13.51 -1.68 -12.82
N GLN A 348 -12.23 -2.03 -12.54
CA GLN A 348 -11.79 -3.13 -11.70
C GLN A 348 -10.41 -2.79 -11.09
N PRO A 349 -10.04 -3.35 -9.91
CA PRO A 349 -8.95 -2.82 -9.09
C PRO A 349 -7.54 -3.28 -9.50
N ILE A 350 -7.41 -4.29 -10.38
CA ILE A 350 -6.15 -4.97 -10.67
C ILE A 350 -5.56 -4.45 -11.98
N ASN A 351 -4.49 -3.67 -11.89
CA ASN A 351 -3.74 -3.18 -13.04
C ASN A 351 -2.43 -3.96 -13.27
N ALA A 352 -1.65 -3.56 -14.26
CA ALA A 352 -0.39 -4.20 -14.62
C ALA A 352 0.72 -4.15 -13.54
N ALA A 353 0.49 -3.48 -12.40
CA ALA A 353 1.38 -3.57 -11.24
C ALA A 353 1.19 -4.87 -10.44
N TYR A 354 0.07 -5.56 -10.65
CA TYR A 354 -0.18 -6.86 -10.04
C TYR A 354 0.26 -8.01 -10.96
N PHE A 355 0.79 -9.06 -10.37
CA PHE A 355 1.15 -10.27 -11.10
C PHE A 355 -0.05 -10.93 -11.79
N ASP A 356 -1.22 -10.92 -11.12
CA ASP A 356 -2.45 -11.58 -11.57
C ASP A 356 -3.33 -10.66 -12.46
N HIS A 357 -2.77 -9.59 -13.04
CA HIS A 357 -3.52 -8.71 -13.95
C HIS A 357 -4.00 -9.44 -15.19
N CYS A 358 -5.28 -9.26 -15.55
CA CYS A 358 -5.88 -9.76 -16.78
C CYS A 358 -5.85 -8.68 -17.88
N PRO A 359 -4.99 -8.82 -18.90
CA PRO A 359 -4.90 -7.86 -19.99
C PRO A 359 -6.03 -7.97 -21.03
N ASP A 360 -6.78 -9.08 -21.01
CA ASP A 360 -7.74 -9.42 -22.05
C ASP A 360 -9.11 -8.76 -21.89
N ILE A 361 -9.36 -8.10 -20.75
CA ILE A 361 -10.60 -7.35 -20.52
C ILE A 361 -10.61 -6.10 -21.40
N PRO A 362 -11.56 -5.92 -22.33
CA PRO A 362 -11.60 -4.77 -23.21
C PRO A 362 -11.62 -3.46 -22.43
N GLN A 363 -10.73 -2.53 -22.80
CA GLN A 363 -10.63 -1.24 -22.13
C GLN A 363 -11.88 -0.40 -22.40
N ARG A 364 -12.66 -0.10 -21.35
CA ARG A 364 -13.82 0.78 -21.47
C ARG A 364 -13.37 2.20 -21.78
N GLN A 365 -13.97 2.79 -22.80
CA GLN A 365 -13.70 4.13 -23.26
C GLN A 365 -14.80 5.12 -22.82
N LEU A 366 -14.53 6.41 -22.94
CA LEU A 366 -15.58 7.42 -22.94
C LEU A 366 -16.49 7.15 -24.14
N ASP A 367 -17.76 6.89 -23.90
CA ASP A 367 -18.77 6.58 -24.92
C ASP A 367 -20.10 7.30 -24.56
N PRO A 368 -20.30 8.53 -25.06
CA PRO A 368 -21.51 9.29 -24.78
C PRO A 368 -22.79 8.63 -25.32
N ASP A 369 -22.73 7.84 -26.40
CA ASP A 369 -23.90 7.19 -26.97
C ASP A 369 -24.35 6.02 -26.08
N GLN A 370 -23.42 5.17 -25.61
CA GLN A 370 -23.72 4.15 -24.62
C GLN A 370 -24.17 4.76 -23.29
N ALA A 371 -23.53 5.83 -22.85
CA ALA A 371 -23.92 6.53 -21.63
C ALA A 371 -25.37 7.05 -21.74
N LYS A 372 -25.74 7.65 -22.88
CA LYS A 372 -27.10 8.14 -23.15
C LYS A 372 -28.12 7.00 -23.18
N PHE A 373 -27.80 5.90 -23.88
CA PHE A 373 -28.65 4.70 -23.90
C PHE A 373 -28.93 4.20 -22.47
N HIS A 374 -27.91 4.08 -21.66
CA HIS A 374 -28.08 3.62 -20.29
C HIS A 374 -28.80 4.66 -19.42
N TRP A 375 -28.55 5.95 -19.61
CA TRP A 375 -29.25 6.99 -18.87
C TRP A 375 -30.75 6.96 -19.14
N GLU A 376 -31.15 6.88 -20.41
CA GLU A 376 -32.54 6.76 -20.80
C GLU A 376 -33.20 5.50 -20.25
N LYS A 377 -32.50 4.36 -20.29
CA LYS A 377 -32.95 3.09 -19.71
C LYS A 377 -33.07 3.10 -18.18
N SER A 378 -32.33 3.96 -17.51
CA SER A 378 -32.41 4.08 -16.04
C SER A 378 -33.76 4.65 -15.58
N GLY A 379 -34.47 5.39 -16.44
CA GLY A 379 -35.74 6.03 -16.12
C GLY A 379 -35.61 7.22 -15.16
N ILE A 380 -34.40 7.67 -14.83
CA ILE A 380 -34.16 8.77 -13.87
C ILE A 380 -34.60 10.13 -14.43
N GLY A 381 -34.51 10.32 -15.75
CA GLY A 381 -34.88 11.56 -16.41
C GLY A 381 -34.02 12.75 -15.97
N SER A 382 -34.66 13.84 -15.53
CA SER A 382 -33.98 15.05 -15.07
C SER A 382 -33.75 15.10 -13.56
N THR A 383 -34.12 14.05 -12.82
CA THR A 383 -33.96 13.99 -11.37
C THR A 383 -32.47 14.11 -11.00
N PRO A 384 -32.08 15.00 -10.06
CA PRO A 384 -30.69 15.12 -9.64
C PRO A 384 -30.22 13.85 -8.97
N VAL A 385 -29.04 13.34 -9.38
CA VAL A 385 -28.35 12.20 -8.77
C VAL A 385 -27.19 12.75 -7.93
N PRO A 386 -27.31 12.72 -6.59
CA PRO A 386 -26.24 13.20 -5.72
C PRO A 386 -25.00 12.31 -5.81
N VAL A 387 -23.83 12.94 -5.94
CA VAL A 387 -22.51 12.29 -5.90
C VAL A 387 -21.65 13.05 -4.91
N VAL A 388 -21.36 12.45 -3.76
CA VAL A 388 -20.59 13.09 -2.70
C VAL A 388 -19.09 12.82 -2.91
N CYS A 389 -18.28 13.88 -2.91
CA CYS A 389 -16.84 13.77 -3.11
C CYS A 389 -16.06 14.68 -2.17
N ALA A 390 -14.79 14.34 -1.96
CA ALA A 390 -13.80 15.16 -1.26
C ALA A 390 -12.40 14.95 -1.87
N GLU A 391 -11.46 15.80 -1.55
CA GLU A 391 -10.06 15.67 -2.01
C GLU A 391 -9.30 14.58 -1.24
N VAL A 392 -9.89 13.38 -1.15
CA VAL A 392 -9.31 12.23 -0.43
C VAL A 392 -8.10 11.63 -1.14
N SER A 393 -7.88 11.98 -2.40
CA SER A 393 -6.76 11.53 -3.21
C SER A 393 -6.69 12.36 -4.51
N PRO A 394 -5.53 12.45 -5.19
CA PRO A 394 -5.44 13.04 -6.53
C PRO A 394 -6.46 12.44 -7.50
N ALA A 395 -7.12 13.28 -8.31
CA ALA A 395 -8.20 12.96 -9.24
C ALA A 395 -9.57 12.59 -8.61
N ALA A 396 -9.71 12.59 -7.28
CA ALA A 396 -10.94 12.20 -6.59
C ALA A 396 -12.13 13.12 -6.94
N VAL A 397 -11.95 14.42 -6.91
CA VAL A 397 -13.00 15.40 -7.25
C VAL A 397 -13.15 15.54 -8.76
N GLU A 398 -12.04 15.59 -9.48
CA GLU A 398 -12.02 15.82 -10.92
C GLU A 398 -12.78 14.76 -11.71
N GLN A 399 -12.71 13.47 -11.30
CA GLN A 399 -13.48 12.41 -11.96
C GLN A 399 -15.00 12.66 -11.87
N CYS A 400 -15.49 13.17 -10.75
CA CYS A 400 -16.90 13.52 -10.57
C CYS A 400 -17.30 14.72 -11.43
N LEU A 401 -16.46 15.75 -11.47
CA LEU A 401 -16.71 16.95 -12.27
C LEU A 401 -16.65 16.66 -13.77
N PHE A 402 -15.76 15.76 -14.21
CA PHE A 402 -15.71 15.34 -15.61
C PHE A 402 -16.94 14.51 -15.97
N MET A 403 -17.33 13.57 -15.13
CA MET A 403 -18.55 12.79 -15.30
C MET A 403 -19.80 13.71 -15.37
N GLN A 404 -19.91 14.66 -14.44
CA GLN A 404 -21.03 15.64 -14.45
C GLN A 404 -21.08 16.42 -15.77
N ARG A 405 -19.94 16.94 -16.23
CA ARG A 405 -19.88 17.71 -17.48
C ARG A 405 -20.22 16.88 -18.71
N GLU A 406 -19.72 15.65 -18.80
CA GLU A 406 -20.07 14.76 -19.91
C GLU A 406 -21.56 14.32 -19.81
N GLY A 407 -22.04 14.09 -18.57
CA GLY A 407 -23.46 13.79 -18.31
C GLY A 407 -24.42 14.87 -18.76
N GLN A 408 -24.08 16.15 -18.52
CA GLN A 408 -24.91 17.28 -18.98
C GLN A 408 -25.15 17.28 -20.50
N LYS A 409 -24.19 16.81 -21.30
CA LYS A 409 -24.31 16.73 -22.77
C LYS A 409 -25.37 15.73 -23.23
N ILE A 410 -25.68 14.73 -22.41
CA ILE A 410 -26.68 13.69 -22.68
C ILE A 410 -27.98 13.88 -21.88
N GLY A 411 -28.12 15.01 -21.16
CA GLY A 411 -29.29 15.30 -20.31
C GLY A 411 -29.26 14.62 -18.92
N ALA A 412 -28.13 14.02 -18.51
CA ALA A 412 -27.97 13.47 -17.18
C ALA A 412 -27.66 14.59 -16.16
N ASN A 413 -28.31 14.53 -15.00
CA ASN A 413 -28.19 15.55 -13.96
C ASN A 413 -27.46 14.97 -12.73
N PHE A 414 -26.11 14.92 -12.75
CA PHE A 414 -25.33 14.58 -11.59
C PHE A 414 -25.11 15.82 -10.71
N ASP A 415 -25.56 15.75 -9.45
CA ASP A 415 -25.38 16.80 -8.44
C ASP A 415 -24.13 16.49 -7.61
N VAL A 416 -22.97 17.01 -8.05
CA VAL A 416 -21.69 16.78 -7.40
C VAL A 416 -21.56 17.66 -6.16
N LYS A 417 -21.54 17.03 -4.98
CA LYS A 417 -21.41 17.67 -3.67
C LYS A 417 -19.99 17.49 -3.12
N LYS A 418 -19.17 18.53 -3.23
CA LYS A 418 -17.85 18.55 -2.61
C LYS A 418 -18.00 18.89 -1.13
N VAL A 419 -17.49 18.00 -0.27
CA VAL A 419 -17.39 18.18 1.19
C VAL A 419 -15.93 18.27 1.63
N THR A 420 -15.70 18.55 2.93
CA THR A 420 -14.35 18.54 3.51
C THR A 420 -13.81 17.11 3.62
N THR A 421 -12.50 16.96 3.63
CA THR A 421 -11.84 15.67 3.89
C THR A 421 -11.96 15.24 5.34
N ASP A 422 -12.16 16.20 6.22
CA ASP A 422 -12.29 15.99 7.67
C ASP A 422 -13.50 15.10 7.98
N GLY A 423 -13.27 13.97 8.62
CA GLY A 423 -14.32 13.02 8.95
C GLY A 423 -14.95 12.27 7.75
N TYR A 424 -14.46 12.46 6.52
CA TYR A 424 -15.03 11.87 5.30
C TYR A 424 -15.21 10.36 5.41
N TRP A 425 -14.19 9.65 5.84
CA TRP A 425 -14.22 8.19 5.98
C TRP A 425 -15.22 7.69 7.03
N GLY A 426 -15.51 8.50 8.04
CA GLY A 426 -16.49 8.17 9.07
C GLY A 426 -17.92 8.62 8.79
N ALA A 427 -18.11 9.69 8.00
CA ALA A 427 -19.40 10.32 7.77
C ALA A 427 -20.02 10.04 6.39
N VAL A 428 -19.19 9.83 5.35
CA VAL A 428 -19.60 9.69 3.95
C VAL A 428 -19.37 8.30 3.41
N TRP A 429 -18.11 7.84 3.49
CA TRP A 429 -17.73 6.53 2.97
C TRP A 429 -18.54 5.40 3.59
N LEU A 430 -19.00 4.44 2.79
CA LEU A 430 -19.90 3.34 3.17
C LEU A 430 -21.30 3.78 3.67
N LYS A 431 -21.66 5.07 3.59
CA LYS A 431 -22.93 5.58 4.09
C LYS A 431 -23.77 6.26 3.00
N GLU A 432 -23.12 7.07 2.16
CA GLU A 432 -23.82 7.76 1.08
C GLU A 432 -24.17 6.82 -0.08
N PRO A 433 -25.29 7.04 -0.80
CA PRO A 433 -25.68 6.21 -1.94
C PRO A 433 -24.63 6.17 -3.06
N ILE A 434 -24.00 7.30 -3.36
CA ILE A 434 -22.92 7.41 -4.34
C ILE A 434 -21.86 8.35 -3.79
N CYS A 435 -20.66 7.85 -3.61
CA CYS A 435 -19.55 8.67 -3.14
C CYS A 435 -18.22 8.28 -3.82
N VAL A 436 -17.22 9.12 -3.63
CA VAL A 436 -15.86 8.83 -4.05
C VAL A 436 -15.14 7.99 -2.99
N ALA A 437 -14.30 7.08 -3.43
CA ALA A 437 -13.36 6.40 -2.56
C ALA A 437 -11.95 6.38 -3.16
N SER A 438 -10.98 5.98 -2.37
CA SER A 438 -9.62 5.71 -2.82
C SER A 438 -9.04 4.53 -2.09
N TRP A 439 -8.21 3.78 -2.80
CA TRP A 439 -7.57 2.58 -2.28
C TRP A 439 -6.08 2.63 -2.48
N ASN A 440 -5.36 2.19 -1.47
CA ASN A 440 -3.96 1.83 -1.61
C ASN A 440 -3.87 0.43 -2.24
N MET A 441 -2.82 0.20 -3.00
CA MET A 441 -2.51 -1.12 -3.53
C MET A 441 -2.43 -2.16 -2.40
N ARG A 442 -2.82 -3.40 -2.68
CA ARG A 442 -2.62 -4.55 -1.79
C ARG A 442 -1.59 -5.50 -2.40
N PRO A 443 -0.92 -6.34 -1.61
CA PRO A 443 0.16 -7.18 -2.11
C PRO A 443 -0.24 -8.13 -3.23
N THR A 444 -1.45 -8.69 -3.16
CA THR A 444 -1.97 -9.62 -4.17
C THR A 444 -3.37 -9.23 -4.63
N ALA A 445 -3.76 -9.69 -5.81
CA ALA A 445 -5.13 -9.54 -6.31
C ALA A 445 -6.15 -10.18 -5.35
N ASN A 446 -5.82 -11.34 -4.78
CA ASN A 446 -6.69 -12.02 -3.81
C ASN A 446 -6.95 -11.15 -2.57
N ILE A 447 -5.92 -10.56 -1.97
CA ILE A 447 -6.06 -9.68 -0.80
C ILE A 447 -6.90 -8.45 -1.15
N MET A 448 -6.66 -7.81 -2.30
CA MET A 448 -7.47 -6.67 -2.75
C MET A 448 -8.94 -7.06 -2.88
N MET A 449 -9.22 -8.14 -3.60
CA MET A 449 -10.59 -8.58 -3.85
C MET A 449 -11.29 -9.06 -2.57
N THR A 450 -10.57 -9.72 -1.67
CA THR A 450 -11.12 -10.17 -0.38
C THR A 450 -11.53 -8.99 0.50
N LEU A 451 -10.72 -7.93 0.56
CA LEU A 451 -11.00 -6.76 1.40
C LEU A 451 -12.12 -5.88 0.85
N ALA A 452 -12.17 -5.71 -0.49
CA ALA A 452 -12.98 -4.67 -1.11
C ALA A 452 -14.23 -5.20 -1.85
N PHE A 453 -14.28 -6.50 -2.20
CA PHE A 453 -15.32 -7.02 -3.09
C PHE A 453 -16.03 -8.28 -2.57
N LYS A 454 -15.43 -9.04 -1.65
CA LYS A 454 -16.11 -10.19 -1.04
C LYS A 454 -17.42 -9.75 -0.38
N GLY A 455 -18.51 -10.51 -0.54
CA GLY A 455 -19.86 -10.12 -0.16
C GLY A 455 -20.04 -9.73 1.32
N ASP A 456 -19.27 -10.32 2.23
CA ASP A 456 -19.27 -10.04 3.68
C ASP A 456 -18.15 -9.10 4.14
N ALA A 457 -17.30 -8.61 3.22
CA ALA A 457 -16.19 -7.75 3.59
C ALA A 457 -16.66 -6.40 4.15
N ALA A 458 -16.06 -5.97 5.25
CA ALA A 458 -16.40 -4.71 5.92
C ALA A 458 -16.24 -3.50 4.99
N TRP A 459 -15.28 -3.56 4.04
CA TRP A 459 -14.96 -2.51 3.08
C TRP A 459 -15.51 -2.75 1.67
N ASN A 460 -16.48 -3.67 1.52
CA ASN A 460 -17.23 -3.80 0.27
C ASN A 460 -18.09 -2.54 0.05
N GLU A 461 -17.55 -1.58 -0.67
CA GLU A 461 -18.12 -0.23 -0.85
C GLU A 461 -19.46 -0.24 -1.53
N THR A 462 -19.59 -1.06 -2.56
CA THR A 462 -20.82 -1.17 -3.34
C THR A 462 -21.88 -2.05 -2.68
N ARG A 463 -21.52 -2.80 -1.62
CA ARG A 463 -22.38 -3.86 -1.05
C ARG A 463 -22.80 -4.90 -2.08
N TRP A 464 -22.05 -5.03 -3.16
CA TRP A 464 -22.23 -6.07 -4.16
C TRP A 464 -22.09 -7.45 -3.54
N LYS A 465 -23.00 -8.35 -3.88
CA LYS A 465 -22.99 -9.74 -3.41
C LYS A 465 -23.09 -10.65 -4.62
N ASN A 466 -22.16 -11.57 -4.73
CA ASN A 466 -22.14 -12.57 -5.77
C ASN A 466 -21.47 -13.84 -5.22
N ASP A 467 -22.28 -14.83 -4.92
CA ASP A 467 -21.82 -16.10 -4.32
C ASP A 467 -20.81 -16.83 -5.21
N LYS A 468 -20.96 -16.73 -6.55
CA LYS A 468 -20.01 -17.31 -7.49
C LYS A 468 -18.64 -16.62 -7.41
N PHE A 469 -18.63 -15.30 -7.27
CA PHE A 469 -17.40 -14.54 -7.06
C PHE A 469 -16.73 -14.93 -5.75
N ASP A 470 -17.49 -14.96 -4.65
CA ASP A 470 -16.97 -15.30 -3.34
C ASP A 470 -16.38 -16.71 -3.30
N GLN A 471 -17.06 -17.69 -3.92
CA GLN A 471 -16.56 -19.05 -4.03
C GLN A 471 -15.28 -19.12 -4.90
N LEU A 472 -15.27 -18.49 -6.07
CA LEU A 472 -14.11 -18.48 -6.96
C LEU A 472 -12.90 -17.80 -6.31
N LEU A 473 -13.13 -16.74 -5.50
CA LEU A 473 -12.10 -16.04 -4.74
C LEU A 473 -11.44 -16.94 -3.68
N VAL A 474 -12.18 -17.87 -3.10
CA VAL A 474 -11.64 -18.89 -2.19
C VAL A 474 -10.89 -19.97 -2.99
N ASP A 475 -11.50 -20.49 -4.07
CA ASP A 475 -10.95 -21.60 -4.85
C ASP A 475 -9.60 -21.27 -5.50
N VAL A 476 -9.40 -20.01 -5.92
CA VAL A 476 -8.14 -19.59 -6.54
C VAL A 476 -6.94 -19.64 -5.60
N ARG A 477 -7.15 -19.61 -4.28
CA ARG A 477 -6.07 -19.71 -3.29
C ARG A 477 -5.37 -21.05 -3.26
N GLY A 478 -6.13 -22.12 -3.57
CA GLY A 478 -5.61 -23.49 -3.62
C GLY A 478 -5.18 -23.93 -5.01
N GLU A 479 -5.35 -23.08 -6.06
CA GLU A 479 -5.00 -23.43 -7.43
C GLU A 479 -3.47 -23.38 -7.63
N VAL A 480 -2.87 -24.50 -7.98
CA VAL A 480 -1.42 -24.66 -8.18
C VAL A 480 -1.01 -24.63 -9.66
N ASP A 481 -1.95 -24.90 -10.59
CA ASP A 481 -1.69 -24.76 -12.02
C ASP A 481 -1.66 -23.27 -12.40
N PRO A 482 -0.55 -22.74 -12.94
CA PRO A 482 -0.43 -21.31 -13.22
C PRO A 482 -1.43 -20.79 -14.25
N ASP A 483 -1.79 -21.57 -15.25
CA ASP A 483 -2.70 -21.15 -16.32
C ASP A 483 -4.15 -21.16 -15.81
N ALA A 484 -4.54 -22.21 -15.08
CA ALA A 484 -5.85 -22.27 -14.40
C ALA A 484 -6.01 -21.15 -13.37
N ARG A 485 -4.96 -20.85 -12.58
CA ARG A 485 -4.93 -19.74 -11.61
C ARG A 485 -5.12 -18.40 -12.32
N ARG A 486 -4.38 -18.15 -13.40
CA ARG A 486 -4.52 -16.94 -14.22
C ARG A 486 -5.94 -16.77 -14.76
N GLN A 487 -6.54 -17.85 -15.30
CA GLN A 487 -7.90 -17.82 -15.83
C GLN A 487 -8.91 -17.46 -14.73
N LYS A 488 -8.82 -18.07 -13.57
CA LYS A 488 -9.69 -17.74 -12.41
C LYS A 488 -9.58 -16.27 -12.01
N TYR A 489 -8.37 -15.69 -12.00
CA TYR A 489 -8.19 -14.25 -11.73
C TYR A 489 -8.76 -13.38 -12.86
N CYS A 490 -8.68 -13.79 -14.11
CA CYS A 490 -9.34 -13.09 -15.22
C CYS A 490 -10.87 -13.11 -15.08
N ASP A 491 -11.43 -14.25 -14.70
CA ASP A 491 -12.87 -14.38 -14.46
C ASP A 491 -13.33 -13.47 -13.31
N LEU A 492 -12.60 -13.44 -12.18
CA LEU A 492 -12.88 -12.56 -11.05
C LEU A 492 -12.84 -11.07 -11.46
N GLN A 493 -11.81 -10.65 -12.20
CA GLN A 493 -11.67 -9.28 -12.69
C GLN A 493 -12.79 -8.91 -13.66
N THR A 494 -13.19 -9.84 -14.54
CA THR A 494 -14.30 -9.65 -15.48
C THR A 494 -15.64 -9.48 -14.74
N MET A 495 -15.89 -10.29 -13.70
CA MET A 495 -17.10 -10.15 -12.88
C MET A 495 -17.18 -8.79 -12.21
N ILE A 496 -16.07 -8.29 -11.65
CA ILE A 496 -16.01 -6.94 -11.07
C ILE A 496 -16.28 -5.88 -12.14
N HIS A 497 -15.60 -5.95 -13.29
CA HIS A 497 -15.74 -5.02 -14.40
C HIS A 497 -17.18 -4.90 -14.90
N GLU A 498 -17.91 -6.02 -14.97
CA GLU A 498 -19.26 -6.04 -15.53
C GLU A 498 -20.38 -5.84 -14.52
N GLU A 499 -20.20 -6.24 -13.25
CA GLU A 499 -21.32 -6.41 -12.32
C GLU A 499 -21.23 -5.56 -11.04
N ASN A 500 -20.04 -5.12 -10.64
CA ASN A 500 -19.85 -4.45 -9.35
C ASN A 500 -20.43 -3.03 -9.30
N GLY A 501 -20.52 -2.35 -10.43
CA GLY A 501 -21.08 -1.01 -10.55
C GLY A 501 -20.13 0.13 -10.24
N MET A 502 -18.96 -0.10 -9.66
CA MET A 502 -18.01 0.99 -9.42
C MET A 502 -17.49 1.57 -10.73
N SER A 503 -17.18 2.86 -10.73
CA SER A 503 -16.49 3.53 -11.81
C SER A 503 -15.07 3.85 -11.39
N LEU A 504 -14.09 3.14 -11.99
CA LEU A 504 -12.66 3.29 -11.71
C LEU A 504 -11.94 3.75 -12.99
N PRO A 505 -11.78 5.06 -13.17
CA PRO A 505 -11.21 5.59 -14.42
C PRO A 505 -9.70 5.55 -14.51
N VAL A 506 -8.99 5.63 -13.37
CA VAL A 506 -7.53 5.67 -13.33
C VAL A 506 -6.97 4.96 -12.10
N HIS A 507 -5.84 4.30 -12.28
CA HIS A 507 -4.93 3.95 -11.22
C HIS A 507 -3.89 5.07 -11.08
N ARG A 508 -3.41 5.30 -9.87
CA ARG A 508 -2.44 6.35 -9.59
C ARG A 508 -1.14 5.80 -9.03
N ASN A 509 -0.05 6.47 -9.33
CA ASN A 509 1.23 6.28 -8.63
C ASN A 509 1.13 6.86 -7.22
N TYR A 510 1.98 6.38 -6.31
CA TYR A 510 2.34 7.14 -5.12
C TYR A 510 3.35 8.22 -5.53
N VAL A 511 2.98 9.47 -5.37
CA VAL A 511 3.84 10.60 -5.69
C VAL A 511 4.05 11.40 -4.43
N ASP A 512 5.24 11.30 -3.87
CA ASP A 512 5.67 11.96 -2.64
C ASP A 512 6.76 12.98 -2.97
N ALA A 513 7.10 13.82 -2.01
CA ALA A 513 8.24 14.70 -2.13
C ALA A 513 9.10 14.65 -0.87
N ALA A 514 10.40 14.79 -1.02
CA ALA A 514 11.34 14.82 0.08
C ALA A 514 12.47 15.82 -0.17
N ALA A 515 13.03 16.34 0.91
CA ALA A 515 14.27 17.09 0.84
C ALA A 515 15.45 16.16 0.47
N SER A 516 16.42 16.67 -0.24
CA SER A 516 17.55 15.86 -0.78
C SER A 516 18.42 15.21 0.31
N HIS A 517 18.37 15.71 1.54
CA HIS A 517 19.04 15.09 2.69
C HIS A 517 18.29 13.87 3.24
N VAL A 518 17.04 13.61 2.83
CA VAL A 518 16.28 12.43 3.21
C VAL A 518 16.71 11.26 2.34
N LYS A 519 17.30 10.24 2.91
CA LYS A 519 17.85 9.05 2.23
C LYS A 519 17.21 7.76 2.76
N GLY A 520 17.47 6.62 2.11
CA GLY A 520 16.97 5.31 2.53
C GLY A 520 15.57 4.98 2.00
N ARG A 521 15.15 5.60 0.91
CA ARG A 521 13.89 5.31 0.25
C ARG A 521 13.79 3.84 -0.19
N THR A 522 12.64 3.22 0.05
CA THR A 522 12.25 1.91 -0.49
C THR A 522 11.26 2.05 -1.64
N SER A 523 11.05 0.98 -2.39
CA SER A 523 10.15 0.95 -3.56
C SER A 523 9.02 -0.08 -3.40
N VAL A 524 8.57 -0.33 -2.18
CA VAL A 524 7.40 -1.19 -1.92
C VAL A 524 6.13 -0.46 -2.35
N PRO A 525 5.38 -0.94 -3.39
CA PRO A 525 4.31 -0.17 -4.02
C PRO A 525 2.95 -0.28 -3.29
N LEU A 526 2.95 -0.36 -1.96
CA LEU A 526 1.75 -0.63 -1.17
C LEU A 526 1.18 0.59 -0.46
N ASN A 527 2.00 1.63 -0.31
CA ASN A 527 1.62 2.89 0.32
C ASN A 527 2.63 3.99 -0.02
N ASN A 528 2.31 5.24 0.36
CA ASN A 528 3.26 6.35 0.37
C ASN A 528 4.53 6.00 1.16
N PHE A 529 5.60 6.73 0.92
CA PHE A 529 6.90 6.52 1.57
C PHE A 529 7.39 5.06 1.46
N GLY A 530 7.28 4.49 0.25
CA GLY A 530 7.77 3.15 -0.03
C GLY A 530 7.06 2.05 0.75
N GLY A 531 5.72 2.08 0.79
CA GLY A 531 4.91 1.04 1.43
C GLY A 531 4.84 1.19 2.96
N ALA A 532 5.01 2.40 3.47
CA ALA A 532 5.14 2.72 4.89
C ALA A 532 6.42 2.16 5.55
N GLU A 533 7.41 1.72 4.78
CA GLU A 533 8.70 1.22 5.33
C GLU A 533 9.65 2.35 5.76
N ALA A 534 9.36 3.59 5.39
CA ALA A 534 10.15 4.77 5.72
C ALA A 534 10.63 4.84 7.19
N PRO A 535 9.81 4.55 8.22
CA PRO A 535 10.28 4.59 9.61
C PRO A 535 11.49 3.70 9.89
N VAL A 536 11.61 2.59 9.19
CA VAL A 536 12.72 1.64 9.40
C VAL A 536 13.95 2.06 8.62
N THR A 537 13.76 2.56 7.38
CA THR A 537 14.82 2.64 6.38
C THR A 537 15.40 4.04 6.20
N LEU A 538 14.62 5.11 6.52
CA LEU A 538 15.06 6.46 6.30
C LEU A 538 16.17 6.89 7.27
N TRP A 539 17.09 7.68 6.72
CA TRP A 539 18.15 8.34 7.44
C TRP A 539 18.40 9.74 6.87
N ARG A 540 19.05 10.59 7.66
CA ARG A 540 19.39 11.95 7.27
C ARG A 540 20.85 12.02 6.82
N ASP A 541 21.06 12.50 5.60
CA ASP A 541 22.41 12.92 5.18
C ASP A 541 22.69 14.32 5.75
N ALA A 542 23.96 14.56 6.12
CA ALA A 542 24.36 15.79 6.82
C ALA A 542 24.29 17.03 5.90
#